data_e3a87ce009c6d7b837983a19768fa2c0
#
_entry.id   e3a87ce009c6d7b837983a19768fa2c0
#
_cell.length_a   1.000
_cell.length_b   1.000
_cell.length_c   1.000
_cell.angle_alpha   90.00
_cell.angle_beta   90.00
_cell.angle_gamma   90.00
#
_symmetry.space_group_name_H-M   'P 1'
#
loop_
_entity.id
_entity.type
_entity.pdbx_description
1 polymer ?
#
loop_
_entity_poly.entity_id
_entity_poly.type
_entity_poly.pdbx_seq_one_letter_code
_entity_poly.pdbx_strand_id
1 'polypeptide(L)'
;MKLLYFDCFSGISGDMTLGALLDAGFQIDRLREGLRGLQLPGWQLSAEKVWKNGMAATYARVKTEDQQRHRSLSAILEILKSAQLPPSVRERASAIFHKLGQAEGRVHDVPIEKIHFHEVGAVDAIVDIVGACIGFHALGVEKFACSPLNVGGGTAKMAHGVLPVPAPATANLLQGKPTYSNGVQRELVTPTGAAIVATLCDSFGSQPAMSVSAIGYGAGTADLEGQPNVLRIMIGEAAEKVVPGFDQEITVIEANLDDMNPQIYGYFQEKALAAGALDVFTTAVQMKKNRPGTLLTVLCRPAEAQALMSLIFAETTTFGVRTYAAQRRVLPRESVNVATKFGDVRVKLSRVNGRILHVSPEYEDCRKLAEEKNVPLQRVINEALRTYESTKP
;
A
#
# COMPACT_ATOMS: atom_id res chain seq x y z
N MET A 1 -1.04 -10.57 12.40
CA MET A 1 -1.59 -9.20 12.20
C MET A 1 -2.82 -9.27 11.32
N LYS A 2 -3.97 -8.81 11.85
CA LYS A 2 -5.26 -9.01 11.19
C LYS A 2 -5.46 -8.03 10.04
N LEU A 3 -5.70 -8.57 8.84
CA LEU A 3 -5.87 -7.85 7.58
C LEU A 3 -7.31 -7.98 7.09
N LEU A 4 -7.87 -6.87 6.61
CA LEU A 4 -9.12 -6.87 5.86
C LEU A 4 -8.83 -6.46 4.41
N TYR A 5 -9.33 -7.26 3.46
CA TYR A 5 -9.30 -6.97 2.04
C TYR A 5 -10.69 -6.64 1.53
N PHE A 6 -10.82 -5.44 0.93
CA PHE A 6 -12.04 -5.02 0.23
C PHE A 6 -11.95 -5.47 -1.23
N ASP A 7 -12.90 -6.28 -1.67
CA ASP A 7 -13.03 -6.69 -3.06
C ASP A 7 -14.21 -5.95 -3.70
N CYS A 8 -13.86 -4.87 -4.37
CA CYS A 8 -14.80 -3.87 -4.89
C CYS A 8 -15.19 -4.14 -6.36
N PHE A 9 -15.38 -5.41 -6.75
CA PHE A 9 -15.74 -5.79 -8.14
C PHE A 9 -17.09 -5.20 -8.59
N SER A 10 -17.96 -4.86 -7.63
CA SER A 10 -19.25 -4.17 -7.85
C SER A 10 -19.30 -2.84 -7.10
N GLY A 11 -18.14 -2.24 -6.85
CA GLY A 11 -18.02 -0.99 -6.13
C GLY A 11 -18.05 -1.14 -4.61
N ILE A 12 -18.31 0.00 -3.93
CA ILE A 12 -18.36 0.11 -2.46
C ILE A 12 -19.18 1.33 -2.04
N SER A 13 -19.97 1.15 -0.99
CA SER A 13 -20.69 2.22 -0.28
C SER A 13 -20.64 2.00 1.23
N GLY A 14 -21.15 2.94 2.00
CA GLY A 14 -21.18 2.83 3.45
C GLY A 14 -22.07 1.69 3.94
N ASP A 15 -23.30 1.62 3.46
CA ASP A 15 -24.26 0.54 3.77
C ASP A 15 -23.74 -0.85 3.34
N MET A 16 -23.11 -0.97 2.16
CA MET A 16 -22.45 -2.19 1.73
C MET A 16 -21.32 -2.60 2.68
N THR A 17 -20.55 -1.63 3.19
CA THR A 17 -19.48 -1.90 4.15
C THR A 17 -20.04 -2.42 5.48
N LEU A 18 -21.11 -1.79 6.00
CA LEU A 18 -21.81 -2.29 7.20
C LEU A 18 -22.40 -3.68 6.97
N GLY A 19 -23.09 -3.89 5.86
CA GLY A 19 -23.65 -5.18 5.49
C GLY A 19 -22.60 -6.27 5.43
N ALA A 20 -21.46 -6.02 4.82
CA ALA A 20 -20.37 -6.97 4.71
C ALA A 20 -19.74 -7.31 6.08
N LEU A 21 -19.59 -6.33 6.98
CA LEU A 21 -19.12 -6.58 8.36
C LEU A 21 -20.09 -7.46 9.15
N LEU A 22 -21.39 -7.19 9.05
CA LEU A 22 -22.42 -8.00 9.70
C LEU A 22 -22.46 -9.42 9.14
N ASP A 23 -22.29 -9.56 7.82
CA ASP A 23 -22.24 -10.85 7.14
C ASP A 23 -21.00 -11.66 7.53
N ALA A 24 -19.89 -10.98 7.79
CA ALA A 24 -18.65 -11.59 8.29
C ALA A 24 -18.71 -12.00 9.78
N GLY A 25 -19.86 -11.84 10.44
CA GLY A 25 -20.10 -12.29 11.81
C GLY A 25 -20.07 -11.20 12.89
N PHE A 26 -19.92 -9.92 12.51
CA PHE A 26 -20.07 -8.84 13.49
C PHE A 26 -21.53 -8.71 13.95
N GLN A 27 -21.75 -8.68 15.25
CA GLN A 27 -23.12 -8.69 15.82
C GLN A 27 -23.77 -7.30 15.71
N ILE A 28 -24.98 -7.24 15.13
CA ILE A 28 -25.70 -5.98 14.92
C ILE A 28 -26.00 -5.25 16.25
N ASP A 29 -26.26 -5.96 17.33
CA ASP A 29 -26.56 -5.34 18.62
C ASP A 29 -25.33 -4.66 19.23
N ARG A 30 -24.12 -5.23 19.05
CA ARG A 30 -22.87 -4.55 19.41
C ARG A 30 -22.63 -3.31 18.56
N LEU A 31 -22.98 -3.37 17.28
CA LEU A 31 -22.89 -2.20 16.39
C LEU A 31 -23.84 -1.09 16.85
N ARG A 32 -25.10 -1.44 17.16
CA ARG A 32 -26.09 -0.49 17.68
C ARG A 32 -25.65 0.13 19.01
N GLU A 33 -25.11 -0.67 19.92
CA GLU A 33 -24.58 -0.20 21.21
C GLU A 33 -23.43 0.80 21.02
N GLY A 34 -22.45 0.47 20.18
CA GLY A 34 -21.34 1.38 19.88
C GLY A 34 -21.80 2.69 19.25
N LEU A 35 -22.79 2.65 18.35
CA LEU A 35 -23.35 3.82 17.69
C LEU A 35 -24.18 4.73 18.64
N ARG A 36 -24.77 4.18 19.69
CA ARG A 36 -25.46 5.01 20.72
C ARG A 36 -24.50 5.99 21.40
N GLY A 37 -23.22 5.67 21.46
CA GLY A 37 -22.19 6.56 21.96
C GLY A 37 -22.06 7.89 21.21
N LEU A 38 -22.59 7.99 19.95
CA LEU A 38 -22.63 9.23 19.17
C LEU A 38 -23.63 10.25 19.67
N GLN A 39 -24.60 9.86 20.49
CA GLN A 39 -25.70 10.70 20.97
C GLN A 39 -26.49 11.40 19.85
N LEU A 40 -26.53 10.79 18.66
CA LEU A 40 -27.33 11.26 17.53
C LEU A 40 -28.76 10.72 17.67
N PRO A 41 -29.79 11.59 17.66
CA PRO A 41 -31.18 11.14 17.72
C PRO A 41 -31.70 10.67 16.35
N GLY A 42 -32.81 9.94 16.37
CA GLY A 42 -33.65 9.71 15.17
C GLY A 42 -33.07 8.80 14.10
N TRP A 43 -32.22 7.83 14.46
CA TRP A 43 -31.77 6.80 13.54
C TRP A 43 -32.12 5.39 14.02
N GLN A 44 -32.33 4.51 13.07
CA GLN A 44 -32.54 3.09 13.29
C GLN A 44 -31.68 2.28 12.31
N LEU A 45 -30.96 1.27 12.80
CA LEU A 45 -30.18 0.35 11.99
C LEU A 45 -30.89 -1.01 11.96
N SER A 46 -31.14 -1.52 10.77
CA SER A 46 -31.62 -2.88 10.53
C SER A 46 -30.71 -3.60 9.55
N ALA A 47 -30.72 -4.93 9.59
CA ALA A 47 -30.02 -5.74 8.63
C ALA A 47 -30.89 -6.94 8.25
N GLU A 48 -30.89 -7.30 7.00
CA GLU A 48 -31.64 -8.43 6.47
C GLU A 48 -30.85 -9.19 5.41
N LYS A 49 -31.11 -10.47 5.26
CA LYS A 49 -30.55 -11.26 4.17
C LYS A 49 -31.32 -11.00 2.89
N VAL A 50 -30.60 -10.67 1.84
CA VAL A 50 -31.13 -10.43 0.49
C VAL A 50 -30.36 -11.23 -0.54
N TRP A 51 -30.94 -11.35 -1.73
CA TRP A 51 -30.30 -12.01 -2.86
C TRP A 51 -30.07 -11.02 -4.00
N LYS A 52 -28.84 -10.90 -4.45
CA LYS A 52 -28.43 -10.09 -5.61
C LYS A 52 -27.89 -11.00 -6.69
N ASN A 53 -28.60 -11.14 -7.80
CA ASN A 53 -28.26 -12.09 -8.88
C ASN A 53 -27.92 -13.51 -8.36
N GLY A 54 -28.77 -14.05 -7.47
CA GLY A 54 -28.56 -15.37 -6.88
C GLY A 54 -27.51 -15.49 -5.79
N MET A 55 -26.78 -14.40 -5.48
CA MET A 55 -25.80 -14.35 -4.40
C MET A 55 -26.46 -13.82 -3.12
N ALA A 56 -26.40 -14.59 -2.04
CA ALA A 56 -26.86 -14.16 -0.73
C ALA A 56 -25.92 -13.13 -0.13
N ALA A 57 -26.45 -12.05 0.40
CA ALA A 57 -25.69 -10.97 1.02
C ALA A 57 -26.51 -10.35 2.17
N THR A 58 -25.86 -9.57 3.03
CA THR A 58 -26.54 -8.81 4.09
C THR A 58 -26.73 -7.36 3.63
N TYR A 59 -27.96 -6.89 3.63
CA TYR A 59 -28.31 -5.51 3.41
C TYR A 59 -28.46 -4.80 4.75
N ALA A 60 -27.58 -3.84 5.02
CA ALA A 60 -27.68 -2.96 6.18
C ALA A 60 -28.43 -1.68 5.79
N ARG A 61 -29.44 -1.31 6.56
CA ARG A 61 -30.26 -0.15 6.30
C ARG A 61 -30.27 0.78 7.50
N VAL A 62 -29.81 1.99 7.29
CA VAL A 62 -29.96 3.10 8.23
C VAL A 62 -31.21 3.90 7.83
N LYS A 63 -32.22 3.94 8.70
CA LYS A 63 -33.38 4.82 8.60
C LYS A 63 -33.14 6.03 9.50
N THR A 64 -33.42 7.23 9.02
CA THR A 64 -33.30 8.46 9.81
C THR A 64 -34.58 9.27 9.74
N GLU A 65 -34.97 9.83 10.87
CA GLU A 65 -36.06 10.79 11.01
C GLU A 65 -35.54 12.25 10.92
N ASP A 66 -34.22 12.42 11.01
CA ASP A 66 -33.56 13.72 10.98
C ASP A 66 -33.60 14.31 9.56
N GLN A 67 -34.23 15.48 9.43
CA GLN A 67 -34.31 16.24 8.19
C GLN A 67 -33.09 17.15 7.97
N GLN A 68 -32.18 17.29 8.96
CA GLN A 68 -30.94 18.05 8.80
C GLN A 68 -29.97 17.30 7.86
N ARG A 69 -30.04 17.66 6.59
CA ARG A 69 -29.21 17.08 5.54
C ARG A 69 -27.81 17.71 5.42
N HIS A 70 -27.58 18.85 6.09
CA HIS A 70 -26.38 19.66 5.90
C HIS A 70 -25.68 19.90 7.24
N ARG A 71 -24.61 19.17 7.50
CA ARG A 71 -23.70 19.45 8.62
C ARG A 71 -22.34 19.91 8.09
N SER A 72 -21.74 20.86 8.78
CA SER A 72 -20.34 21.21 8.52
C SER A 72 -19.40 20.11 9.01
N LEU A 73 -18.20 20.05 8.43
CA LEU A 73 -17.17 19.14 8.93
C LEU A 73 -16.89 19.37 10.41
N SER A 74 -16.82 20.64 10.85
CA SER A 74 -16.57 20.97 12.26
C SER A 74 -17.66 20.41 13.19
N ALA A 75 -18.93 20.48 12.79
CA ALA A 75 -20.03 19.91 13.58
C ALA A 75 -19.93 18.38 13.71
N ILE A 76 -19.53 17.68 12.63
CA ILE A 76 -19.32 16.23 12.68
C ILE A 76 -18.13 15.89 13.58
N LEU A 77 -17.03 16.61 13.48
CA LEU A 77 -15.86 16.39 14.33
C LEU A 77 -16.14 16.64 15.81
N GLU A 78 -16.98 17.61 16.16
CA GLU A 78 -17.42 17.83 17.55
C GLU A 78 -18.31 16.68 18.05
N ILE A 79 -19.20 16.14 17.22
CA ILE A 79 -19.95 14.91 17.54
C ILE A 79 -18.99 13.75 17.85
N LEU A 80 -17.98 13.51 17.00
CA LEU A 80 -17.01 12.45 17.20
C LEU A 80 -16.15 12.65 18.46
N LYS A 81 -15.79 13.90 18.75
CA LYS A 81 -14.98 14.26 19.92
C LYS A 81 -15.73 14.06 21.23
N SER A 82 -17.02 14.41 21.28
CA SER A 82 -17.89 14.24 22.44
C SER A 82 -18.38 12.80 22.62
N ALA A 83 -18.30 11.97 21.58
CA ALA A 83 -18.79 10.59 21.58
C ALA A 83 -17.98 9.66 22.49
N GLN A 84 -18.67 8.72 23.13
CA GLN A 84 -18.05 7.64 23.88
C GLN A 84 -17.60 6.51 22.92
N LEU A 85 -16.50 6.76 22.20
CA LEU A 85 -15.93 5.83 21.23
C LEU A 85 -14.50 5.46 21.59
N PRO A 86 -14.06 4.22 21.29
CA PRO A 86 -12.65 3.85 21.39
C PRO A 86 -11.75 4.84 20.61
N PRO A 87 -10.55 5.18 21.10
CA PRO A 87 -9.66 6.14 20.44
C PRO A 87 -9.42 5.83 18.97
N SER A 88 -9.14 4.57 18.63
CA SER A 88 -8.89 4.14 17.24
C SER A 88 -10.11 4.30 16.33
N VAL A 89 -11.33 4.12 16.84
CA VAL A 89 -12.58 4.37 16.09
C VAL A 89 -12.72 5.85 15.80
N ARG A 90 -12.52 6.69 16.82
CA ARG A 90 -12.63 8.15 16.69
C ARG A 90 -11.59 8.70 15.70
N GLU A 91 -10.35 8.26 15.81
CA GLU A 91 -9.26 8.67 14.92
C GLU A 91 -9.55 8.30 13.45
N ARG A 92 -9.93 7.03 13.20
CA ARG A 92 -10.27 6.55 11.85
C ARG A 92 -11.46 7.30 11.26
N ALA A 93 -12.54 7.45 12.02
CA ALA A 93 -13.73 8.17 11.56
C ALA A 93 -13.42 9.64 11.27
N SER A 94 -12.68 10.32 12.14
CA SER A 94 -12.25 11.70 11.92
C SER A 94 -11.39 11.84 10.67
N ALA A 95 -10.45 10.93 10.45
CA ALA A 95 -9.61 10.91 9.24
C ALA A 95 -10.44 10.74 7.95
N ILE A 96 -11.46 9.87 7.97
CA ILE A 96 -12.36 9.66 6.82
C ILE A 96 -13.17 10.94 6.54
N PHE A 97 -13.72 11.60 7.56
CA PHE A 97 -14.46 12.85 7.37
C PHE A 97 -13.56 14.00 6.92
N HIS A 98 -12.34 14.10 7.42
CA HIS A 98 -11.36 15.07 6.90
C HIS A 98 -11.05 14.82 5.41
N LYS A 99 -10.89 13.58 5.00
CA LYS A 99 -10.63 13.22 3.60
C LYS A 99 -11.83 13.58 2.71
N LEU A 100 -13.04 13.31 3.18
CA LEU A 100 -14.29 13.76 2.52
C LEU A 100 -14.35 15.28 2.39
N GLY A 101 -14.11 16.01 3.48
CA GLY A 101 -14.10 17.47 3.49
C GLY A 101 -13.07 18.07 2.52
N GLN A 102 -11.88 17.46 2.41
CA GLN A 102 -10.87 17.86 1.42
C GLN A 102 -11.35 17.65 -0.01
N ALA A 103 -12.02 16.51 -0.28
CA ALA A 103 -12.52 16.21 -1.61
C ALA A 103 -13.65 17.17 -2.04
N GLU A 104 -14.61 17.42 -1.16
CA GLU A 104 -15.70 18.37 -1.38
C GLU A 104 -15.18 19.82 -1.48
N GLY A 105 -14.21 20.21 -0.63
CA GLY A 105 -13.56 21.52 -0.70
C GLY A 105 -12.94 21.81 -2.07
N ARG A 106 -12.33 20.79 -2.68
CA ARG A 106 -11.79 20.89 -4.06
C ARG A 106 -12.89 21.03 -5.12
N VAL A 107 -14.03 20.35 -4.94
CA VAL A 107 -15.15 20.43 -5.90
C VAL A 107 -15.76 21.82 -5.89
N HIS A 108 -15.87 22.43 -4.71
CA HIS A 108 -16.52 23.75 -4.54
C HIS A 108 -15.54 24.92 -4.52
N ASP A 109 -14.23 24.67 -4.62
CA ASP A 109 -13.16 25.67 -4.52
C ASP A 109 -13.30 26.53 -3.25
N VAL A 110 -13.53 25.87 -2.11
CA VAL A 110 -13.66 26.53 -0.80
C VAL A 110 -12.76 25.87 0.24
N PRO A 111 -12.30 26.62 1.26
CA PRO A 111 -11.56 26.06 2.38
C PRO A 111 -12.37 24.97 3.10
N ILE A 112 -11.68 23.93 3.59
CA ILE A 112 -12.30 22.78 4.24
C ILE A 112 -13.16 23.16 5.45
N GLU A 113 -12.81 24.24 6.15
CA GLU A 113 -13.53 24.75 7.32
C GLU A 113 -14.90 25.32 6.97
N LYS A 114 -15.11 25.70 5.71
CA LYS A 114 -16.37 26.27 5.21
C LYS A 114 -17.26 25.24 4.51
N ILE A 115 -16.83 23.98 4.45
CA ILE A 115 -17.59 22.91 3.80
C ILE A 115 -18.83 22.58 4.61
N HIS A 116 -19.96 22.56 3.89
CA HIS A 116 -21.21 21.94 4.30
C HIS A 116 -21.46 20.75 3.39
N PHE A 117 -21.50 19.56 3.96
CA PHE A 117 -21.78 18.36 3.20
C PHE A 117 -23.22 18.33 2.72
N HIS A 118 -23.42 18.22 1.41
CA HIS A 118 -24.76 18.19 0.82
C HIS A 118 -25.36 16.77 0.81
N GLU A 119 -24.54 15.73 0.73
CA GLU A 119 -24.96 14.33 0.67
C GLU A 119 -24.42 13.52 1.85
N VAL A 120 -23.16 13.72 2.24
CA VAL A 120 -22.49 12.94 3.30
C VAL A 120 -22.56 13.56 4.70
N GLY A 121 -23.26 14.67 4.88
CA GLY A 121 -23.52 15.31 6.19
C GLY A 121 -24.76 14.79 6.90
N ALA A 122 -25.52 13.91 6.28
CA ALA A 122 -26.71 13.30 6.86
C ALA A 122 -26.34 12.21 7.89
N VAL A 123 -27.27 11.87 8.76
CA VAL A 123 -27.04 10.93 9.86
C VAL A 123 -26.69 9.53 9.37
N ASP A 124 -27.23 9.11 8.24
CA ASP A 124 -26.94 7.82 7.62
C ASP A 124 -25.45 7.68 7.27
N ALA A 125 -24.84 8.68 6.63
CA ALA A 125 -23.42 8.66 6.31
C ALA A 125 -22.53 8.66 7.58
N ILE A 126 -22.95 9.38 8.65
CA ILE A 126 -22.23 9.35 9.93
C ILE A 126 -22.31 7.96 10.55
N VAL A 127 -23.50 7.35 10.57
CA VAL A 127 -23.71 6.00 11.08
C VAL A 127 -22.91 4.97 10.27
N ASP A 128 -22.87 5.08 8.94
CA ASP A 128 -22.12 4.20 8.06
C ASP A 128 -20.62 4.25 8.34
N ILE A 129 -20.04 5.46 8.37
CA ILE A 129 -18.59 5.63 8.59
C ILE A 129 -18.18 5.20 9.98
N VAL A 130 -18.89 5.68 11.01
CA VAL A 130 -18.55 5.35 12.40
C VAL A 130 -18.83 3.88 12.67
N GLY A 131 -19.94 3.35 12.16
CA GLY A 131 -20.30 1.95 12.26
C GLY A 131 -19.26 1.03 11.62
N ALA A 132 -18.75 1.37 10.44
CA ALA A 132 -17.66 0.65 9.81
C ALA A 132 -16.40 0.65 10.69
N CYS A 133 -16.02 1.82 11.24
CA CYS A 133 -14.87 1.93 12.14
C CYS A 133 -15.05 1.11 13.44
N ILE A 134 -16.26 1.06 14.01
CA ILE A 134 -16.61 0.22 15.16
C ILE A 134 -16.43 -1.25 14.79
N GLY A 135 -16.95 -1.67 13.63
CA GLY A 135 -16.82 -3.05 13.16
C GLY A 135 -15.37 -3.47 12.94
N PHE A 136 -14.56 -2.62 12.31
CA PHE A 136 -13.13 -2.87 12.12
C PHE A 136 -12.39 -3.01 13.46
N HIS A 137 -12.69 -2.15 14.42
CA HIS A 137 -12.11 -2.21 15.76
C HIS A 137 -12.51 -3.49 16.50
N ALA A 138 -13.81 -3.81 16.51
CA ALA A 138 -14.35 -4.97 17.20
C ALA A 138 -13.83 -6.30 16.62
N LEU A 139 -13.63 -6.37 15.31
CA LEU A 139 -13.04 -7.50 14.62
C LEU A 139 -11.50 -7.55 14.71
N GLY A 140 -10.87 -6.56 15.33
CA GLY A 140 -9.42 -6.50 15.53
C GLY A 140 -8.64 -6.25 14.24
N VAL A 141 -9.23 -5.55 13.26
CA VAL A 141 -8.57 -5.24 11.98
C VAL A 141 -7.53 -4.15 12.18
N GLU A 142 -6.29 -4.46 11.80
CA GLU A 142 -5.12 -3.59 11.93
C GLU A 142 -4.68 -3.03 10.58
N LYS A 143 -4.79 -3.83 9.52
CA LYS A 143 -4.35 -3.51 8.16
C LYS A 143 -5.50 -3.60 7.18
N PHE A 144 -5.43 -2.76 6.13
CA PHE A 144 -6.46 -2.70 5.09
C PHE A 144 -5.81 -2.75 3.71
N ALA A 145 -6.41 -3.52 2.82
CA ALA A 145 -6.06 -3.56 1.40
C ALA A 145 -7.35 -3.56 0.57
N CYS A 146 -7.27 -3.07 -0.67
CA CYS A 146 -8.42 -2.94 -1.56
C CYS A 146 -8.06 -3.43 -2.96
N SER A 147 -9.01 -4.06 -3.65
CA SER A 147 -8.90 -4.32 -5.08
C SER A 147 -8.86 -3.02 -5.90
N PRO A 148 -8.56 -3.05 -7.20
CA PRO A 148 -8.99 -2.00 -8.09
C PRO A 148 -10.51 -1.78 -7.95
N LEU A 149 -10.95 -0.51 -8.01
CA LEU A 149 -12.34 -0.15 -7.77
C LEU A 149 -13.13 -0.08 -9.07
N ASN A 150 -14.21 -0.84 -9.15
CA ASN A 150 -15.19 -0.67 -10.23
C ASN A 150 -16.06 0.54 -9.93
N VAL A 151 -15.81 1.64 -10.61
CA VAL A 151 -16.54 2.89 -10.37
C VAL A 151 -17.91 2.98 -11.07
N GLY A 152 -18.17 2.05 -12.00
CA GLY A 152 -19.34 2.13 -12.87
C GLY A 152 -19.16 3.14 -14.01
N GLY A 153 -20.22 3.79 -14.42
CA GLY A 153 -20.19 4.76 -15.53
C GLY A 153 -21.53 5.49 -15.72
N GLY A 154 -21.63 6.25 -16.79
CA GLY A 154 -22.82 7.03 -17.09
C GLY A 154 -22.95 8.30 -16.25
N THR A 155 -24.18 8.62 -15.83
CA THR A 155 -24.48 9.79 -15.03
C THR A 155 -25.37 9.44 -13.84
N ALA A 156 -25.25 10.23 -12.76
CA ALA A 156 -26.10 10.12 -11.57
C ALA A 156 -26.76 11.46 -11.26
N LYS A 157 -28.01 11.41 -10.79
CA LYS A 157 -28.75 12.59 -10.32
C LYS A 157 -28.40 12.83 -8.85
N MET A 158 -27.80 13.97 -8.59
CA MET A 158 -27.27 14.38 -7.26
C MET A 158 -27.82 15.75 -6.87
N ALA A 159 -27.45 16.25 -5.69
CA ALA A 159 -27.90 17.55 -5.19
C ALA A 159 -27.58 18.72 -6.16
N HIS A 160 -26.49 18.62 -6.91
CA HIS A 160 -26.04 19.63 -7.89
C HIS A 160 -26.51 19.35 -9.34
N GLY A 161 -27.46 18.45 -9.53
CA GLY A 161 -28.00 18.11 -10.85
C GLY A 161 -27.49 16.74 -11.36
N VAL A 162 -27.38 16.59 -12.67
CA VAL A 162 -26.90 15.38 -13.30
C VAL A 162 -25.39 15.49 -13.49
N LEU A 163 -24.65 14.61 -12.80
CA LEU A 163 -23.18 14.61 -12.80
C LEU A 163 -22.64 13.30 -13.41
N PRO A 164 -21.42 13.31 -13.96
CA PRO A 164 -20.77 12.10 -14.45
C PRO A 164 -20.42 11.14 -13.30
N VAL A 165 -20.34 9.86 -13.61
CA VAL A 165 -19.88 8.81 -12.69
C VAL A 165 -18.43 8.44 -13.03
N PRO A 166 -17.52 8.40 -12.03
CA PRO A 166 -17.74 8.73 -10.62
C PRO A 166 -17.99 10.22 -10.40
N ALA A 167 -18.80 10.55 -9.36
CA ALA A 167 -19.07 11.92 -8.96
C ALA A 167 -17.77 12.69 -8.67
N PRO A 168 -17.73 14.03 -8.85
CA PRO A 168 -16.50 14.83 -8.70
C PRO A 168 -15.77 14.61 -7.37
N ALA A 169 -16.48 14.55 -6.24
CA ALA A 169 -15.89 14.28 -4.94
C ALA A 169 -15.28 12.86 -4.87
N THR A 170 -16.00 11.85 -5.39
CA THR A 170 -15.51 10.47 -5.51
C THR A 170 -14.25 10.40 -6.38
N ALA A 171 -14.25 11.10 -7.53
CA ALA A 171 -13.07 11.16 -8.41
C ALA A 171 -11.85 11.75 -7.70
N ASN A 172 -12.04 12.84 -6.93
CA ASN A 172 -10.98 13.45 -6.12
C ASN A 172 -10.45 12.50 -5.02
N LEU A 173 -11.32 11.74 -4.36
CA LEU A 173 -10.94 10.75 -3.35
C LEU A 173 -10.11 9.62 -3.93
N LEU A 174 -10.41 9.21 -5.15
CA LEU A 174 -9.77 8.09 -5.83
C LEU A 174 -8.56 8.50 -6.68
N GLN A 175 -8.16 9.76 -6.68
CA GLN A 175 -6.97 10.21 -7.40
C GLN A 175 -5.74 9.40 -6.97
N GLY A 176 -5.02 8.82 -7.96
CA GLY A 176 -3.86 7.95 -7.72
C GLY A 176 -4.19 6.53 -7.23
N LYS A 177 -5.45 6.14 -7.20
CA LYS A 177 -5.89 4.77 -6.91
C LYS A 177 -6.30 4.04 -8.19
N PRO A 178 -6.09 2.71 -8.30
CA PRO A 178 -6.48 1.97 -9.48
C PRO A 178 -8.02 1.87 -9.56
N THR A 179 -8.57 2.37 -10.65
CA THR A 179 -10.01 2.34 -10.94
C THR A 179 -10.27 1.75 -12.31
N TYR A 180 -11.43 1.18 -12.51
CA TYR A 180 -11.90 0.70 -13.80
C TYR A 180 -13.43 0.79 -13.90
N SER A 181 -13.95 0.64 -15.11
CA SER A 181 -15.37 0.48 -15.39
C SER A 181 -15.59 -0.79 -16.22
N ASN A 182 -16.60 -1.57 -15.86
CA ASN A 182 -17.00 -2.77 -16.60
C ASN A 182 -18.23 -2.56 -17.48
N GLY A 183 -18.63 -1.31 -17.72
CA GLY A 183 -19.77 -0.96 -18.58
C GLY A 183 -21.09 -0.73 -17.87
N VAL A 184 -21.21 -0.99 -16.58
CA VAL A 184 -22.41 -0.68 -15.78
C VAL A 184 -22.64 0.83 -15.77
N GLN A 185 -23.80 1.27 -16.26
CA GLN A 185 -24.18 2.69 -16.37
C GLN A 185 -24.83 3.20 -15.08
N ARG A 186 -24.08 3.12 -13.97
CA ARG A 186 -24.51 3.50 -12.65
C ARG A 186 -23.33 3.80 -11.75
N GLU A 187 -23.51 4.65 -10.72
CA GLU A 187 -22.54 4.83 -9.67
C GLU A 187 -22.43 3.55 -8.84
N LEU A 188 -21.23 2.99 -8.77
CA LEU A 188 -20.91 1.81 -7.98
C LEU A 188 -20.04 2.14 -6.77
N VAL A 189 -19.28 3.23 -6.83
CA VAL A 189 -18.45 3.72 -5.71
C VAL A 189 -19.01 5.05 -5.25
N THR A 190 -19.64 5.06 -4.08
CA THR A 190 -20.17 6.28 -3.47
C THR A 190 -19.06 7.11 -2.80
N PRO A 191 -19.27 8.42 -2.55
CA PRO A 191 -18.29 9.24 -1.81
C PRO A 191 -17.91 8.63 -0.46
N THR A 192 -18.87 8.08 0.28
CA THR A 192 -18.64 7.42 1.59
C THR A 192 -17.74 6.19 1.45
N GLY A 193 -18.05 5.31 0.49
CA GLY A 193 -17.24 4.12 0.23
C GLY A 193 -15.82 4.47 -0.23
N ALA A 194 -15.70 5.44 -1.15
CA ALA A 194 -14.41 5.95 -1.62
C ALA A 194 -13.56 6.51 -0.46
N ALA A 195 -14.17 7.29 0.43
CA ALA A 195 -13.47 7.88 1.58
C ALA A 195 -12.94 6.82 2.56
N ILE A 196 -13.73 5.77 2.82
CA ILE A 196 -13.31 4.66 3.68
C ILE A 196 -12.03 4.02 3.12
N VAL A 197 -12.05 3.56 1.86
CA VAL A 197 -10.90 2.86 1.28
C VAL A 197 -9.72 3.78 0.99
N ALA A 198 -9.95 5.02 0.54
CA ALA A 198 -8.88 5.98 0.27
C ALA A 198 -8.16 6.46 1.54
N THR A 199 -8.81 6.35 2.71
CA THR A 199 -8.23 6.74 4.00
C THR A 199 -7.55 5.58 4.70
N LEU A 200 -8.18 4.39 4.68
CA LEU A 200 -7.74 3.27 5.52
C LEU A 200 -6.82 2.28 4.80
N CYS A 201 -6.93 2.14 3.47
CA CYS A 201 -6.17 1.12 2.76
C CYS A 201 -4.72 1.55 2.51
N ASP A 202 -3.80 0.71 2.99
CA ASP A 202 -2.35 0.86 2.79
C ASP A 202 -1.92 0.47 1.37
N SER A 203 -2.69 -0.42 0.71
CA SER A 203 -2.38 -0.94 -0.63
C SER A 203 -3.62 -1.19 -1.47
N PHE A 204 -3.45 -1.06 -2.80
CA PHE A 204 -4.48 -1.32 -3.80
C PHE A 204 -3.95 -2.30 -4.84
N GLY A 205 -4.72 -3.33 -5.17
CA GLY A 205 -4.34 -4.35 -6.15
C GLY A 205 -4.93 -5.72 -5.84
N SER A 206 -4.23 -6.78 -6.23
CA SER A 206 -4.65 -8.15 -5.95
C SER A 206 -4.70 -8.44 -4.45
N GLN A 207 -5.53 -9.41 -4.06
CA GLN A 207 -5.59 -9.87 -2.67
C GLN A 207 -4.20 -10.24 -2.16
N PRO A 208 -3.74 -9.64 -1.05
CA PRO A 208 -2.49 -10.05 -0.40
C PRO A 208 -2.54 -11.50 0.06
N ALA A 209 -1.38 -12.15 0.17
CA ALA A 209 -1.30 -13.49 0.75
C ALA A 209 -1.78 -13.44 2.22
N MET A 210 -2.83 -14.18 2.53
CA MET A 210 -3.47 -14.21 3.85
C MET A 210 -4.22 -15.53 4.07
N SER A 211 -4.30 -15.96 5.33
CA SER A 211 -5.22 -17.02 5.75
C SER A 211 -6.57 -16.38 6.10
N VAL A 212 -7.56 -16.57 5.23
CA VAL A 212 -8.90 -16.00 5.41
C VAL A 212 -9.63 -16.75 6.54
N SER A 213 -10.11 -16.02 7.53
CA SER A 213 -10.89 -16.57 8.66
C SER A 213 -12.37 -16.20 8.59
N ALA A 214 -12.73 -15.12 7.90
CA ALA A 214 -14.12 -14.71 7.69
C ALA A 214 -14.28 -14.02 6.33
N ILE A 215 -15.45 -14.23 5.73
CA ILE A 215 -15.86 -13.57 4.48
C ILE A 215 -17.24 -12.98 4.72
N GLY A 216 -17.47 -11.77 4.22
CA GLY A 216 -18.78 -11.13 4.28
C GLY A 216 -19.16 -10.45 2.98
N TYR A 217 -20.44 -10.50 2.67
CA TYR A 217 -21.03 -9.88 1.48
C TYR A 217 -22.06 -8.83 1.90
N GLY A 218 -21.80 -7.57 1.58
CA GLY A 218 -22.69 -6.44 1.84
C GLY A 218 -23.45 -6.04 0.57
N ALA A 219 -24.77 -6.07 0.62
CA ALA A 219 -25.61 -5.74 -0.52
C ALA A 219 -25.81 -4.23 -0.66
N GLY A 220 -25.71 -3.72 -1.89
CA GLY A 220 -26.16 -2.38 -2.24
C GLY A 220 -27.66 -2.35 -2.56
N THR A 221 -28.24 -1.13 -2.57
CA THR A 221 -29.68 -0.92 -2.82
C THR A 221 -30.11 -1.30 -4.22
N ALA A 222 -29.31 -0.99 -5.22
CA ALA A 222 -29.66 -1.18 -6.62
C ALA A 222 -29.60 -2.66 -7.06
N ASP A 223 -30.44 -3.02 -8.00
CA ASP A 223 -30.31 -4.26 -8.77
C ASP A 223 -29.59 -3.94 -10.07
N LEU A 224 -28.56 -4.71 -10.39
CA LEU A 224 -27.74 -4.57 -11.58
C LEU A 224 -28.00 -5.75 -12.51
N GLU A 225 -28.10 -5.47 -13.80
CA GLU A 225 -28.22 -6.51 -14.81
C GLU A 225 -26.86 -7.21 -14.98
N GLY A 226 -26.87 -8.55 -14.94
CA GLY A 226 -25.70 -9.39 -15.23
C GLY A 226 -24.65 -9.51 -14.13
N GLN A 227 -24.74 -8.75 -13.03
CA GLN A 227 -23.80 -8.88 -11.91
C GLN A 227 -24.46 -8.59 -10.54
N PRO A 228 -24.01 -9.26 -9.47
CA PRO A 228 -24.51 -8.96 -8.12
C PRO A 228 -23.97 -7.62 -7.61
N ASN A 229 -24.89 -6.76 -7.13
CA ASN A 229 -24.50 -5.50 -6.47
C ASN A 229 -24.11 -5.78 -5.01
N VAL A 230 -22.90 -6.26 -4.82
CA VAL A 230 -22.37 -6.62 -3.49
C VAL A 230 -20.91 -6.21 -3.35
N LEU A 231 -20.55 -5.79 -2.15
CA LEU A 231 -19.16 -5.68 -1.69
C LEU A 231 -18.78 -6.99 -1.02
N ARG A 232 -17.65 -7.58 -1.39
CA ARG A 232 -17.04 -8.68 -0.63
C ARG A 232 -15.93 -8.14 0.26
N ILE A 233 -15.93 -8.54 1.52
CA ILE A 233 -14.76 -8.37 2.40
C ILE A 233 -14.20 -9.73 2.79
N MET A 234 -12.88 -9.81 2.91
CA MET A 234 -12.19 -10.97 3.45
C MET A 234 -11.32 -10.54 4.62
N ILE A 235 -11.50 -11.19 5.76
CA ILE A 235 -10.79 -10.90 7.01
C ILE A 235 -9.96 -12.12 7.37
N GLY A 236 -8.70 -11.90 7.75
CA GLY A 236 -7.82 -13.01 8.12
C GLY A 236 -6.48 -12.53 8.61
N GLU A 237 -5.60 -13.48 8.86
CA GLU A 237 -4.22 -13.17 9.20
C GLU A 237 -3.41 -12.99 7.93
N ALA A 238 -2.72 -11.83 7.82
CA ALA A 238 -1.73 -11.64 6.76
C ALA A 238 -0.68 -12.75 6.88
N ALA A 239 -0.39 -13.44 5.78
CA ALA A 239 0.72 -14.37 5.76
C ALA A 239 1.96 -13.60 6.22
N GLU A 240 2.64 -14.11 7.23
CA GLU A 240 3.92 -13.54 7.65
C GLU A 240 4.81 -13.52 6.41
N LYS A 241 5.21 -12.33 5.99
CA LYS A 241 6.31 -12.23 5.03
C LYS A 241 7.51 -12.86 5.72
N VAL A 242 7.89 -14.04 5.27
CA VAL A 242 8.93 -14.88 5.88
C VAL A 242 10.29 -14.15 6.00
N VAL A 243 10.47 -13.06 5.29
CA VAL A 243 11.58 -12.10 5.50
C VAL A 243 11.10 -10.70 5.12
N PRO A 244 11.14 -9.67 5.98
CA PRO A 244 11.01 -8.31 5.54
C PRO A 244 12.16 -7.97 4.58
N GLY A 245 11.84 -7.86 3.31
CA GLY A 245 12.78 -7.49 2.26
C GLY A 245 11.98 -6.78 1.18
N PHE A 246 12.59 -5.84 0.51
CA PHE A 246 11.99 -5.25 -0.68
C PHE A 246 12.20 -6.20 -1.84
N ASP A 247 11.10 -6.76 -2.38
CA ASP A 247 11.16 -7.44 -3.66
C ASP A 247 11.33 -6.36 -4.74
N GLN A 248 12.43 -6.46 -5.47
CA GLN A 248 12.76 -5.57 -6.56
C GLN A 248 12.79 -6.39 -7.85
N GLU A 249 12.09 -5.91 -8.87
CA GLU A 249 12.34 -6.38 -10.21
C GLU A 249 13.63 -5.74 -10.71
N ILE A 250 14.55 -6.56 -11.20
CA ILE A 250 15.80 -6.14 -11.80
C ILE A 250 15.90 -6.69 -13.22
N THR A 251 16.68 -6.01 -14.05
CA THR A 251 17.12 -6.53 -15.35
C THR A 251 18.52 -7.08 -15.21
N VAL A 252 18.71 -8.31 -15.66
CA VAL A 252 20.02 -8.93 -15.85
C VAL A 252 20.42 -8.72 -17.30
N ILE A 253 21.61 -8.16 -17.53
CA ILE A 253 22.20 -7.96 -18.86
C ILE A 253 23.46 -8.81 -18.92
N GLU A 254 23.60 -9.64 -19.95
CA GLU A 254 24.74 -10.52 -20.11
C GLU A 254 25.34 -10.44 -21.51
N ALA A 255 26.67 -10.50 -21.57
CA ALA A 255 27.44 -10.60 -22.81
C ALA A 255 28.54 -11.64 -22.69
N ASN A 256 28.74 -12.44 -23.75
CA ASN A 256 29.86 -13.36 -23.87
C ASN A 256 30.99 -12.72 -24.67
N LEU A 257 32.21 -12.71 -24.13
CA LEU A 257 33.37 -12.01 -24.66
C LEU A 257 34.54 -12.99 -24.77
N ASP A 258 35.10 -13.21 -25.97
CA ASP A 258 36.26 -14.12 -26.21
C ASP A 258 37.46 -13.40 -26.84
N ASP A 259 37.35 -12.06 -27.02
CA ASP A 259 38.35 -11.25 -27.71
C ASP A 259 38.64 -9.90 -27.00
N MET A 260 38.14 -9.72 -25.79
CA MET A 260 38.35 -8.49 -25.04
C MET A 260 39.61 -8.52 -24.18
N ASN A 261 40.37 -7.42 -24.16
CA ASN A 261 41.53 -7.30 -23.28
C ASN A 261 41.07 -7.31 -21.80
N PRO A 262 41.59 -8.22 -20.95
CA PRO A 262 41.23 -8.33 -19.56
C PRO A 262 41.35 -7.03 -18.73
N GLN A 263 42.25 -6.15 -19.07
CA GLN A 263 42.44 -4.88 -18.38
C GLN A 263 41.21 -3.95 -18.48
N ILE A 264 40.37 -4.13 -19.52
CA ILE A 264 39.21 -3.29 -19.75
C ILE A 264 38.06 -3.63 -18.77
N TYR A 265 38.01 -4.87 -18.25
CA TYR A 265 36.92 -5.26 -17.34
C TYR A 265 36.85 -4.40 -16.07
N GLY A 266 38.02 -4.08 -15.45
CA GLY A 266 38.03 -3.21 -14.26
C GLY A 266 37.51 -1.82 -14.54
N TYR A 267 37.96 -1.23 -15.65
CA TYR A 267 37.49 0.08 -16.11
C TYR A 267 35.99 0.10 -16.42
N PHE A 268 35.52 -0.92 -17.15
CA PHE A 268 34.10 -1.08 -17.43
C PHE A 268 33.27 -1.20 -16.15
N GLN A 269 33.71 -2.01 -15.18
CA GLN A 269 33.02 -2.22 -13.90
C GLN A 269 32.82 -0.92 -13.15
N GLU A 270 33.86 -0.07 -13.05
CA GLU A 270 33.77 1.23 -12.40
C GLU A 270 32.76 2.15 -13.11
N LYS A 271 32.82 2.22 -14.43
CA LYS A 271 31.86 3.00 -15.23
C LYS A 271 30.42 2.53 -15.09
N ALA A 272 30.21 1.22 -15.15
CA ALA A 272 28.86 0.65 -15.05
C ALA A 272 28.24 0.88 -13.66
N LEU A 273 29.02 0.74 -12.58
CA LEU A 273 28.57 1.08 -11.22
C LEU A 273 28.24 2.58 -11.10
N ALA A 274 29.07 3.46 -11.66
CA ALA A 274 28.81 4.90 -11.70
C ALA A 274 27.56 5.25 -12.54
N ALA A 275 27.23 4.46 -13.56
CA ALA A 275 26.03 4.59 -14.39
C ALA A 275 24.77 3.97 -13.78
N GLY A 276 24.84 3.47 -12.53
CA GLY A 276 23.68 2.98 -11.78
C GLY A 276 23.48 1.46 -11.81
N ALA A 277 24.48 0.68 -12.26
CA ALA A 277 24.44 -0.76 -12.08
C ALA A 277 24.36 -1.12 -10.58
N LEU A 278 23.53 -2.10 -10.27
CA LEU A 278 23.41 -2.63 -8.90
C LEU A 278 24.55 -3.58 -8.57
N ASP A 279 25.07 -4.27 -9.58
CA ASP A 279 26.21 -5.17 -9.47
C ASP A 279 26.79 -5.44 -10.86
N VAL A 280 28.09 -5.70 -10.92
CA VAL A 280 28.82 -6.05 -12.14
C VAL A 280 29.85 -7.11 -11.80
N PHE A 281 29.78 -8.25 -12.47
CA PHE A 281 30.74 -9.33 -12.26
C PHE A 281 31.00 -10.11 -13.53
N THR A 282 32.07 -10.89 -13.52
CA THR A 282 32.47 -11.73 -14.64
C THR A 282 32.61 -13.19 -14.22
N THR A 283 32.25 -14.08 -15.14
CA THR A 283 32.40 -15.52 -14.97
C THR A 283 33.23 -16.11 -16.14
N ALA A 284 34.26 -16.87 -15.85
CA ALA A 284 35.01 -17.57 -16.88
C ALA A 284 34.16 -18.65 -17.55
N VAL A 285 34.13 -18.65 -18.87
CA VAL A 285 33.36 -19.61 -19.68
C VAL A 285 34.20 -20.19 -20.82
N GLN A 286 33.85 -21.40 -21.26
CA GLN A 286 34.36 -21.96 -22.45
C GLN A 286 33.39 -21.73 -23.60
N MET A 287 33.83 -21.04 -24.64
CA MET A 287 33.00 -20.64 -25.77
C MET A 287 33.19 -21.58 -26.98
N LYS A 288 32.37 -21.36 -28.03
CA LYS A 288 32.49 -22.11 -29.31
C LYS A 288 33.91 -22.04 -29.86
N LYS A 289 34.28 -23.03 -30.66
CA LYS A 289 35.65 -23.21 -31.21
C LYS A 289 36.73 -23.38 -30.14
N ASN A 290 36.33 -23.86 -28.96
CA ASN A 290 37.19 -24.11 -27.81
C ASN A 290 37.99 -22.88 -27.33
N ARG A 291 37.39 -21.70 -27.40
CA ARG A 291 38.01 -20.46 -26.93
C ARG A 291 37.66 -20.20 -25.47
N PRO A 292 38.64 -19.88 -24.62
CA PRO A 292 38.35 -19.33 -23.33
C PRO A 292 37.69 -17.95 -23.50
N GLY A 293 36.69 -17.64 -22.69
CA GLY A 293 35.97 -16.36 -22.71
C GLY A 293 35.46 -15.96 -21.37
N THR A 294 34.79 -14.82 -21.34
CA THR A 294 34.23 -14.26 -20.14
C THR A 294 32.74 -13.94 -20.37
N LEU A 295 31.90 -14.41 -19.46
CA LEU A 295 30.53 -13.95 -19.33
C LEU A 295 30.55 -12.71 -18.45
N LEU A 296 30.26 -11.54 -19.05
CA LEU A 296 30.00 -10.30 -18.34
C LEU A 296 28.53 -10.28 -17.93
N THR A 297 28.25 -10.05 -16.63
CA THR A 297 26.90 -9.90 -16.07
C THR A 297 26.75 -8.54 -15.39
N VAL A 298 25.72 -7.81 -15.74
CA VAL A 298 25.34 -6.52 -15.13
C VAL A 298 23.92 -6.64 -14.59
N LEU A 299 23.75 -6.32 -13.32
CA LEU A 299 22.45 -6.24 -12.66
C LEU A 299 22.04 -4.76 -12.55
N CYS A 300 20.83 -4.42 -12.96
CA CYS A 300 20.34 -3.05 -12.88
C CYS A 300 18.84 -2.98 -12.62
N ARG A 301 18.33 -1.78 -12.30
CA ARG A 301 16.89 -1.53 -12.35
C ARG A 301 16.43 -1.47 -13.81
N PRO A 302 15.18 -1.80 -14.12
CA PRO A 302 14.66 -1.74 -15.49
C PRO A 302 14.87 -0.37 -16.18
N ALA A 303 14.80 0.72 -15.43
CA ALA A 303 14.98 2.07 -15.95
C ALA A 303 16.41 2.36 -16.45
N GLU A 304 17.43 1.75 -15.86
CA GLU A 304 18.84 1.95 -16.24
C GLU A 304 19.32 1.00 -17.34
N ALA A 305 18.52 -0.02 -17.68
CA ALA A 305 18.94 -1.10 -18.59
C ALA A 305 19.41 -0.59 -19.95
N GLN A 306 18.68 0.35 -20.55
CA GLN A 306 19.02 0.87 -21.89
C GLN A 306 20.37 1.63 -21.89
N ALA A 307 20.61 2.44 -20.86
CA ALA A 307 21.86 3.19 -20.73
C ALA A 307 23.06 2.24 -20.52
N LEU A 308 22.88 1.20 -19.68
CA LEU A 308 23.91 0.21 -19.43
C LEU A 308 24.17 -0.70 -20.62
N MET A 309 23.17 -1.07 -21.42
CA MET A 309 23.38 -1.77 -22.69
C MET A 309 24.22 -0.92 -23.67
N SER A 310 23.91 0.39 -23.78
CA SER A 310 24.69 1.31 -24.61
C SER A 310 26.14 1.42 -24.14
N LEU A 311 26.36 1.43 -22.82
CA LEU A 311 27.72 1.42 -22.24
C LEU A 311 28.47 0.11 -22.55
N ILE A 312 27.80 -1.04 -22.45
CA ILE A 312 28.39 -2.35 -22.82
C ILE A 312 28.85 -2.33 -24.29
N PHE A 313 28.03 -1.87 -25.23
CA PHE A 313 28.39 -1.78 -26.63
C PHE A 313 29.53 -0.80 -26.90
N ALA A 314 29.62 0.29 -26.14
CA ALA A 314 30.67 1.27 -26.32
C ALA A 314 32.04 0.87 -25.77
N GLU A 315 32.04 0.12 -24.65
CA GLU A 315 33.26 -0.16 -23.88
C GLU A 315 33.71 -1.63 -23.98
N THR A 316 32.99 -2.48 -24.71
CA THR A 316 33.37 -3.88 -24.91
C THR A 316 33.41 -4.27 -26.37
N THR A 317 33.91 -5.44 -26.69
CA THR A 317 33.98 -5.98 -28.05
C THR A 317 32.70 -6.70 -28.49
N THR A 318 31.65 -6.75 -27.63
CA THR A 318 30.45 -7.54 -27.93
C THR A 318 29.59 -6.86 -29.01
N PHE A 319 29.01 -7.69 -29.90
CA PHE A 319 27.99 -7.28 -30.87
C PHE A 319 26.57 -7.56 -30.38
N GLY A 320 26.40 -8.17 -29.20
CA GLY A 320 25.08 -8.51 -28.71
C GLY A 320 25.04 -8.78 -27.21
N VAL A 321 23.94 -8.40 -26.60
CA VAL A 321 23.63 -8.69 -25.21
C VAL A 321 22.34 -9.50 -25.12
N ARG A 322 22.16 -10.27 -24.08
CA ARG A 322 20.88 -10.87 -23.71
C ARG A 322 20.39 -10.27 -22.40
N THR A 323 19.09 -10.10 -22.29
CA THR A 323 18.47 -9.52 -21.09
C THR A 323 17.31 -10.41 -20.63
N TYR A 324 17.10 -10.45 -19.33
CA TYR A 324 15.93 -11.07 -18.72
C TYR A 324 15.60 -10.39 -17.39
N ALA A 325 14.32 -10.43 -17.03
CA ALA A 325 13.87 -9.95 -15.74
C ALA A 325 14.16 -10.99 -14.65
N ALA A 326 14.59 -10.50 -13.48
CA ALA A 326 14.78 -11.34 -12.30
C ALA A 326 14.19 -10.66 -11.06
N GLN A 327 13.75 -11.47 -10.11
CA GLN A 327 13.28 -10.97 -8.81
C GLN A 327 14.46 -10.98 -7.84
N ARG A 328 14.74 -9.81 -7.24
CA ARG A 328 15.77 -9.65 -6.22
C ARG A 328 15.12 -9.28 -4.88
N ARG A 329 15.45 -10.03 -3.83
CA ARG A 329 15.05 -9.68 -2.47
C ARG A 329 16.23 -9.10 -1.70
N VAL A 330 16.05 -7.91 -1.12
CA VAL A 330 17.09 -7.20 -0.38
C VAL A 330 16.59 -6.94 1.04
N LEU A 331 17.38 -7.31 2.03
CA LEU A 331 17.07 -7.01 3.44
C LEU A 331 17.10 -5.49 3.66
N PRO A 332 16.21 -4.96 4.53
CA PRO A 332 16.30 -3.58 5.00
C PRO A 332 17.68 -3.33 5.60
N ARG A 333 18.29 -2.20 5.23
CA ARG A 333 19.62 -1.82 5.71
C ARG A 333 19.54 -0.47 6.41
N GLU A 334 20.18 -0.37 7.57
CA GLU A 334 20.45 0.87 8.28
C GLU A 334 21.96 1.03 8.46
N SER A 335 22.43 2.26 8.59
CA SER A 335 23.84 2.55 8.83
C SER A 335 23.98 3.32 10.13
N VAL A 336 24.88 2.88 11.00
CA VAL A 336 25.21 3.55 12.24
C VAL A 336 26.70 3.91 12.25
N ASN A 337 27.05 5.06 12.80
CA ASN A 337 28.45 5.44 12.98
C ASN A 337 28.99 4.87 14.30
N VAL A 338 30.14 4.26 14.25
CA VAL A 338 30.84 3.67 15.40
C VAL A 338 32.20 4.37 15.56
N ALA A 339 32.41 5.05 16.69
CA ALA A 339 33.66 5.69 17.02
C ALA A 339 34.66 4.66 17.54
N THR A 340 35.63 4.27 16.70
CA THR A 340 36.69 3.34 17.07
C THR A 340 37.94 4.09 17.47
N LYS A 341 38.91 3.41 18.11
CA LYS A 341 40.23 4.01 18.40
C LYS A 341 41.05 4.40 17.16
N PHE A 342 40.65 3.91 15.97
CA PHE A 342 41.27 4.25 14.69
C PHE A 342 40.59 5.41 13.98
N GLY A 343 39.33 5.74 14.36
CA GLY A 343 38.46 6.74 13.76
C GLY A 343 37.05 6.22 13.61
N ASP A 344 36.17 7.04 13.00
CA ASP A 344 34.78 6.71 12.80
C ASP A 344 34.60 5.75 11.63
N VAL A 345 33.79 4.69 11.85
CA VAL A 345 33.47 3.67 10.84
C VAL A 345 31.96 3.54 10.77
N ARG A 346 31.42 3.63 9.58
CA ARG A 346 30.00 3.28 9.33
C ARG A 346 29.84 1.77 9.39
N VAL A 347 28.83 1.32 10.12
CA VAL A 347 28.48 -0.09 10.25
C VAL A 347 27.09 -0.30 9.68
N LYS A 348 27.00 -1.12 8.63
CA LYS A 348 25.73 -1.55 8.02
C LYS A 348 25.10 -2.63 8.86
N LEU A 349 23.81 -2.46 9.14
CA LEU A 349 23.00 -3.42 9.88
C LEU A 349 21.84 -3.89 9.01
N SER A 350 21.47 -5.16 9.11
CA SER A 350 20.17 -5.62 8.64
C SER A 350 19.35 -6.17 9.79
N ARG A 351 18.07 -5.76 9.86
CA ARG A 351 17.13 -6.21 10.87
C ARG A 351 15.96 -6.96 10.24
N VAL A 352 15.54 -8.03 10.92
CA VAL A 352 14.32 -8.77 10.57
C VAL A 352 13.54 -9.01 11.85
N ASN A 353 12.27 -8.60 11.88
CA ASN A 353 11.39 -8.73 13.04
C ASN A 353 12.01 -8.17 14.34
N GLY A 354 12.68 -7.03 14.25
CA GLY A 354 13.37 -6.38 15.36
C GLY A 354 14.71 -6.99 15.76
N ARG A 355 15.11 -8.14 15.17
CA ARG A 355 16.40 -8.80 15.45
C ARG A 355 17.44 -8.43 14.41
N ILE A 356 18.64 -8.11 14.84
CA ILE A 356 19.80 -7.88 13.96
C ILE A 356 20.25 -9.23 13.41
N LEU A 357 20.27 -9.37 12.07
CA LEU A 357 20.76 -10.56 11.39
C LEU A 357 22.22 -10.42 10.96
N HIS A 358 22.58 -9.24 10.45
CA HIS A 358 23.93 -9.00 9.95
C HIS A 358 24.45 -7.66 10.45
N VAL A 359 25.74 -7.63 10.73
CA VAL A 359 26.51 -6.45 11.10
C VAL A 359 27.76 -6.44 10.23
N SER A 360 27.98 -5.38 9.47
CA SER A 360 29.12 -5.30 8.55
C SER A 360 29.70 -3.88 8.53
N PRO A 361 30.93 -3.66 8.99
CA PRO A 361 31.62 -2.38 8.82
C PRO A 361 31.78 -2.03 7.35
N GLU A 362 31.69 -0.75 7.02
CA GLU A 362 31.89 -0.25 5.66
C GLU A 362 33.35 -0.43 5.25
N TYR A 363 33.59 -1.19 4.17
CA TYR A 363 34.93 -1.56 3.73
C TYR A 363 35.80 -0.33 3.44
N GLU A 364 35.29 0.66 2.73
CA GLU A 364 36.03 1.84 2.34
C GLU A 364 36.45 2.70 3.54
N ASP A 365 35.59 2.81 4.56
CA ASP A 365 35.95 3.51 5.80
C ASP A 365 37.08 2.78 6.52
N CYS A 366 36.97 1.44 6.61
CA CYS A 366 38.02 0.61 7.23
C CYS A 366 39.33 0.66 6.45
N ARG A 367 39.29 0.62 5.11
CA ARG A 367 40.46 0.68 4.23
C ARG A 367 41.20 2.00 4.44
N LYS A 368 40.47 3.11 4.37
CA LYS A 368 41.03 4.46 4.57
C LYS A 368 41.73 4.57 5.91
N LEU A 369 41.08 4.15 7.00
CA LEU A 369 41.69 4.20 8.34
C LEU A 369 42.90 3.25 8.49
N ALA A 370 42.86 2.08 7.85
CA ALA A 370 43.99 1.16 7.85
C ALA A 370 45.22 1.77 7.16
N GLU A 371 45.05 2.43 6.01
CA GLU A 371 46.07 3.14 5.28
C GLU A 371 46.59 4.35 6.09
N GLU A 372 45.71 5.21 6.60
CA GLU A 372 46.08 6.39 7.40
C GLU A 372 46.81 6.06 8.69
N LYS A 373 46.45 4.96 9.37
CA LYS A 373 47.04 4.56 10.65
C LYS A 373 48.16 3.53 10.49
N ASN A 374 48.45 3.13 9.25
CA ASN A 374 49.41 2.07 8.92
C ASN A 374 49.22 0.79 9.75
N VAL A 375 47.98 0.30 9.80
CA VAL A 375 47.60 -0.92 10.51
C VAL A 375 46.90 -1.91 9.55
N PRO A 376 46.95 -3.21 9.83
CA PRO A 376 46.24 -4.19 9.00
C PRO A 376 44.74 -3.91 8.95
N LEU A 377 44.14 -3.94 7.76
CA LEU A 377 42.70 -3.71 7.51
C LEU A 377 41.82 -4.56 8.43
N GLN A 378 42.12 -5.86 8.57
CA GLN A 378 41.34 -6.76 9.42
C GLN A 378 41.29 -6.30 10.89
N ARG A 379 42.33 -5.58 11.36
CA ARG A 379 42.36 -5.05 12.71
C ARG A 379 41.39 -3.90 12.92
N VAL A 380 41.20 -3.07 11.88
CA VAL A 380 40.20 -1.97 11.90
C VAL A 380 38.80 -2.58 11.85
N ILE A 381 38.55 -3.54 10.96
CA ILE A 381 37.27 -4.25 10.84
C ILE A 381 36.86 -4.88 12.19
N ASN A 382 37.78 -5.65 12.80
CA ASN A 382 37.51 -6.32 14.07
C ASN A 382 37.24 -5.33 15.21
N GLU A 383 37.93 -4.20 15.23
CA GLU A 383 37.72 -3.14 16.22
C GLU A 383 36.33 -2.50 16.04
N ALA A 384 35.92 -2.21 14.81
CA ALA A 384 34.60 -1.66 14.52
C ALA A 384 33.47 -2.59 14.98
N LEU A 385 33.59 -3.89 14.70
CA LEU A 385 32.65 -4.90 15.17
C LEU A 385 32.59 -4.97 16.70
N ARG A 386 33.74 -5.04 17.36
CA ARG A 386 33.84 -5.10 18.82
C ARG A 386 33.25 -3.86 19.49
N THR A 387 33.55 -2.68 18.97
CA THR A 387 33.02 -1.41 19.51
C THR A 387 31.50 -1.35 19.32
N TYR A 388 30.98 -1.77 18.16
CA TYR A 388 29.54 -1.86 17.94
C TYR A 388 28.88 -2.81 18.94
N GLU A 389 29.45 -3.98 19.18
CA GLU A 389 28.92 -4.96 20.16
C GLU A 389 28.87 -4.42 21.58
N SER A 390 29.88 -3.62 21.99
CA SER A 390 29.96 -3.02 23.32
C SER A 390 29.02 -1.82 23.51
N THR A 391 28.51 -1.22 22.43
CA THR A 391 27.55 -0.09 22.44
C THR A 391 26.09 -0.52 22.27
N LYS A 392 25.81 -1.83 22.16
CA LYS A 392 24.44 -2.35 22.17
C LYS A 392 23.79 -2.04 23.54
N PRO A 393 22.59 -1.40 23.56
CA PRO A 393 21.79 -1.22 24.77
C PRO A 393 21.31 -2.57 25.35
#